data_798d3842a719beac5329a9a0bf99a30a
#
_entry.id   798d3842a719beac5329a9a0bf99a30a
#
_cell.length_a   1.000
_cell.length_b   1.000
_cell.length_c   1.000
_cell.angle_alpha   90.00
_cell.angle_beta   90.00
_cell.angle_gamma   90.00
#
_symmetry.space_group_name_H-M   'P 1'
#
loop_
_entity.id
_entity.type
_entity.pdbx_description
1 polymer ?
#
loop_
_entity_poly.entity_id
_entity_poly.type
_entity_poly.pdbx_seq_one_letter_code
_entity_poly.pdbx_strand_id
1 'polypeptide(L)'
;GFTEHDRQNILRFKANGEANGVKGMRMVDADEMHRIEPNAGGNFAMYVPSSGILDPFQYTIGLAENACHNGVHFYFGSRVTGIKRIPKDTTDMARLIKRNPSVSGKEDLYEVTTERAIFLARWVINSAGAYANKIGEMMGYPHVPQYGCKGEYYVLDKKAGQFLKTPVYPAPNDQGGFVTHATPTVDGNILVGPDWYDTEGPEDYANQKQSLDKLFTDGKKMFPKMARPYFIRNFVGIRWRNYNPITKEALDFRIDTNEEIPHTISLVGIESPGVTAATPL
;
A
#
# COMPACT_ATOMS: atom_id res chain seq x y z
N GLY A 1 9.88 -20.02 11.24
CA GLY A 1 9.85 -21.24 10.40
C GLY A 1 9.72 -22.50 11.21
N PHE A 2 9.21 -23.54 10.59
CA PHE A 2 8.95 -24.84 11.23
C PHE A 2 9.70 -25.98 10.54
N THR A 3 10.00 -25.85 9.25
CA THR A 3 10.56 -26.89 8.38
C THR A 3 11.88 -26.46 7.76
N GLU A 4 12.65 -27.42 7.21
CA GLU A 4 13.87 -27.10 6.47
C GLU A 4 13.56 -26.29 5.18
N HIS A 5 12.42 -26.54 4.56
CA HIS A 5 11.96 -25.72 3.43
C HIS A 5 11.76 -24.25 3.82
N ASP A 6 11.11 -23.99 4.98
CA ASP A 6 11.00 -22.63 5.53
C ASP A 6 12.37 -21.98 5.73
N ARG A 7 13.36 -22.76 6.24
CA ARG A 7 14.72 -22.29 6.47
C ARG A 7 15.38 -21.82 5.17
N GLN A 8 15.25 -22.60 4.10
CA GLN A 8 15.80 -22.25 2.80
C GLN A 8 15.15 -20.98 2.23
N ASN A 9 13.83 -20.85 2.35
CA ASN A 9 13.11 -19.66 1.91
C ASN A 9 13.53 -18.40 2.70
N ILE A 10 13.69 -18.53 4.02
CA ILE A 10 14.17 -17.44 4.88
C ILE A 10 15.60 -17.04 4.51
N LEU A 11 16.50 -18.01 4.28
CA LEU A 11 17.89 -17.73 3.89
C LEU A 11 17.98 -17.02 2.53
N ARG A 12 17.17 -17.42 1.56
CA ARG A 12 17.07 -16.76 0.26
C ARG A 12 16.57 -15.31 0.43
N PHE A 13 15.56 -15.11 1.26
CA PHE A 13 15.02 -13.78 1.58
C PHE A 13 16.05 -12.90 2.31
N LYS A 14 16.80 -13.49 3.25
CA LYS A 14 17.91 -12.82 3.96
C LYS A 14 18.98 -12.35 2.99
N ALA A 15 19.42 -13.20 2.08
CA ALA A 15 20.44 -12.86 1.07
C ALA A 15 19.98 -11.68 0.18
N ASN A 16 18.70 -11.68 -0.23
CA ASN A 16 18.12 -10.58 -0.99
C ASN A 16 18.11 -9.27 -0.16
N GLY A 17 17.70 -9.33 1.10
CA GLY A 17 17.71 -8.16 1.98
C GLY A 17 19.12 -7.59 2.21
N GLU A 18 20.14 -8.46 2.39
CA GLU A 18 21.53 -8.03 2.52
C GLU A 18 22.04 -7.36 1.24
N ALA A 19 21.71 -7.91 0.07
CA ALA A 19 22.02 -7.29 -1.23
C ALA A 19 21.39 -5.92 -1.39
N ASN A 20 20.21 -5.69 -0.80
CA ASN A 20 19.53 -4.39 -0.75
C ASN A 20 19.96 -3.49 0.42
N GLY A 21 21.02 -3.86 1.15
CA GLY A 21 21.61 -3.03 2.19
C GLY A 21 20.91 -3.05 3.55
N VAL A 22 19.99 -3.98 3.79
CA VAL A 22 19.33 -4.15 5.11
C VAL A 22 20.35 -4.68 6.11
N LYS A 23 20.61 -3.92 7.18
CA LYS A 23 21.64 -4.23 8.17
C LYS A 23 21.08 -5.02 9.35
N GLY A 24 21.93 -5.86 9.95
CA GLY A 24 21.66 -6.52 11.23
C GLY A 24 20.71 -7.72 11.13
N MET A 25 20.31 -8.16 9.93
CA MET A 25 19.52 -9.36 9.75
C MET A 25 20.33 -10.60 10.17
N ARG A 26 19.74 -11.47 10.96
CA ARG A 26 20.38 -12.69 11.41
C ARG A 26 19.39 -13.81 11.68
N MET A 27 19.86 -15.03 11.48
CA MET A 27 19.11 -16.20 11.91
C MET A 27 19.20 -16.35 13.43
N VAL A 28 18.09 -16.73 14.03
CA VAL A 28 17.97 -17.03 15.46
C VAL A 28 17.37 -18.42 15.63
N ASP A 29 17.85 -19.17 16.63
CA ASP A 29 17.26 -20.42 17.05
C ASP A 29 15.98 -20.21 17.88
N ALA A 30 15.38 -21.30 18.33
CA ALA A 30 14.16 -21.26 19.12
C ALA A 30 14.36 -20.51 20.46
N ASP A 31 15.49 -20.73 21.14
CA ASP A 31 15.76 -20.14 22.45
C ASP A 31 15.93 -18.62 22.34
N GLU A 32 16.67 -18.17 21.34
CA GLU A 32 16.84 -16.74 21.08
C GLU A 32 15.54 -16.09 20.57
N MET A 33 14.81 -16.76 19.68
CA MET A 33 13.51 -16.30 19.18
C MET A 33 12.55 -16.06 20.36
N HIS A 34 12.43 -17.02 21.29
CA HIS A 34 11.54 -16.87 22.45
C HIS A 34 12.07 -15.89 23.51
N ARG A 35 13.37 -15.57 23.52
CA ARG A 35 13.86 -14.43 24.33
C ARG A 35 13.42 -13.08 23.76
N ILE A 36 13.39 -12.97 22.42
CA ILE A 36 12.94 -11.75 21.71
C ILE A 36 11.41 -11.63 21.78
N GLU A 37 10.71 -12.68 21.39
CA GLU A 37 9.24 -12.76 21.38
C GLU A 37 8.79 -14.08 22.02
N PRO A 38 8.47 -14.07 23.33
CA PRO A 38 8.16 -15.30 24.08
C PRO A 38 6.96 -16.09 23.55
N ASN A 39 6.07 -15.44 22.82
CA ASN A 39 4.85 -16.05 22.31
C ASN A 39 4.86 -16.26 20.79
N ALA A 40 6.00 -16.11 20.12
CA ALA A 40 6.13 -16.45 18.72
C ALA A 40 6.04 -17.96 18.51
N GLY A 41 5.30 -18.39 17.48
CA GLY A 41 5.33 -19.78 17.01
C GLY A 41 6.52 -20.03 16.08
N GLY A 42 7.10 -21.24 16.17
CA GLY A 42 8.18 -21.65 15.30
C GLY A 42 9.37 -22.28 16.04
N ASN A 43 10.32 -22.83 15.28
CA ASN A 43 11.52 -23.48 15.80
C ASN A 43 12.79 -22.65 15.53
N PHE A 44 12.71 -21.65 14.67
CA PHE A 44 13.76 -20.70 14.32
C PHE A 44 13.14 -19.51 13.59
N ALA A 45 13.84 -18.39 13.50
CA ALA A 45 13.41 -17.22 12.76
C ALA A 45 14.59 -16.47 12.13
N MET A 46 14.27 -15.53 11.25
CA MET A 46 15.15 -14.42 10.90
C MET A 46 14.71 -13.20 11.71
N TYR A 47 15.62 -12.63 12.44
CA TYR A 47 15.41 -11.39 13.16
C TYR A 47 15.86 -10.21 12.31
N VAL A 48 14.98 -9.21 12.17
CA VAL A 48 15.20 -7.97 11.40
C VAL A 48 15.05 -6.78 12.33
N PRO A 49 16.14 -6.26 12.90
CA PRO A 49 16.07 -5.22 13.95
C PRO A 49 15.60 -3.86 13.44
N SER A 50 15.70 -3.61 12.15
CA SER A 50 15.25 -2.37 11.51
C SER A 50 13.76 -2.32 11.19
N SER A 51 13.03 -3.42 11.43
CA SER A 51 11.57 -3.44 11.28
C SER A 51 10.89 -2.66 12.40
N GLY A 52 9.80 -1.99 12.05
CA GLY A 52 8.98 -1.22 12.99
C GLY A 52 7.50 -1.30 12.67
N ILE A 53 6.71 -0.69 13.51
CA ILE A 53 5.28 -0.47 13.30
C ILE A 53 4.98 1.02 13.29
N LEU A 54 3.97 1.41 12.55
CA LEU A 54 3.45 2.78 12.56
C LEU A 54 1.92 2.76 12.47
N ASP A 55 1.29 3.85 12.87
CA ASP A 55 -0.11 4.10 12.58
C ASP A 55 -0.23 4.75 11.18
N PRO A 56 -0.80 4.06 10.18
CA PRO A 56 -0.89 4.60 8.82
C PRO A 56 -1.84 5.80 8.72
N PHE A 57 -2.84 5.92 9.61
CA PHE A 57 -3.74 7.06 9.65
C PHE A 57 -3.01 8.30 10.16
N GLN A 58 -2.33 8.20 11.30
CA GLN A 58 -1.56 9.32 11.87
C GLN A 58 -0.42 9.74 10.96
N TYR A 59 0.25 8.78 10.32
CA TYR A 59 1.27 9.07 9.32
C TYR A 59 0.72 9.88 8.14
N THR A 60 -0.42 9.47 7.58
CA THR A 60 -1.08 10.17 6.48
C THR A 60 -1.57 11.56 6.89
N ILE A 61 -2.16 11.69 8.09
CA ILE A 61 -2.60 12.97 8.64
C ILE A 61 -1.40 13.90 8.83
N GLY A 62 -0.31 13.42 9.44
CA GLY A 62 0.90 14.23 9.64
C GLY A 62 1.53 14.73 8.34
N LEU A 63 1.55 13.91 7.29
CA LEU A 63 1.98 14.34 5.96
C LEU A 63 1.06 15.42 5.38
N ALA A 64 -0.27 15.27 5.53
CA ALA A 64 -1.24 16.24 5.05
C ALA A 64 -1.13 17.59 5.83
N GLU A 65 -0.98 17.54 7.14
CA GLU A 65 -0.76 18.74 7.97
C GLU A 65 0.54 19.46 7.58
N ASN A 66 1.62 18.71 7.39
CA ASN A 66 2.88 19.29 6.92
C ASN A 66 2.74 19.93 5.54
N ALA A 67 2.03 19.28 4.62
CA ALA A 67 1.73 19.85 3.31
C ALA A 67 0.91 21.15 3.42
N CYS A 68 -0.12 21.19 4.28
CA CYS A 68 -0.89 22.40 4.56
C CYS A 68 -0.01 23.54 5.07
N HIS A 69 0.87 23.28 6.02
CA HIS A 69 1.80 24.28 6.55
C HIS A 69 2.76 24.83 5.47
N ASN A 70 3.02 24.05 4.42
CA ASN A 70 3.80 24.44 3.26
C ASN A 70 2.95 25.02 2.11
N GLY A 71 1.69 25.38 2.35
CA GLY A 71 0.84 26.10 1.41
C GLY A 71 0.02 25.22 0.46
N VAL A 72 -0.04 23.91 0.68
CA VAL A 72 -0.91 23.00 -0.08
C VAL A 72 -2.37 23.18 0.36
N HIS A 73 -3.26 23.28 -0.61
CA HIS A 73 -4.70 23.33 -0.37
C HIS A 73 -5.36 21.98 -0.66
N PHE A 74 -6.16 21.48 0.26
CA PHE A 74 -6.94 20.25 0.11
C PHE A 74 -8.40 20.57 -0.24
N TYR A 75 -8.90 19.93 -1.30
CA TYR A 75 -10.28 20.09 -1.76
C TYR A 75 -11.03 18.75 -1.62
N PHE A 76 -11.52 18.46 -0.43
CA PHE A 76 -12.28 17.25 -0.15
C PHE A 76 -13.64 17.24 -0.84
N GLY A 77 -14.17 16.04 -1.14
CA GLY A 77 -15.44 15.86 -1.84
C GLY A 77 -15.45 16.45 -3.25
N SER A 78 -14.29 16.53 -3.88
CA SER A 78 -14.07 17.11 -5.21
C SER A 78 -13.57 16.03 -6.17
N ARG A 79 -14.45 15.06 -6.48
CA ARG A 79 -14.13 13.98 -7.43
C ARG A 79 -13.78 14.57 -8.78
N VAL A 80 -12.65 14.17 -9.34
CA VAL A 80 -12.23 14.54 -10.70
C VAL A 80 -13.10 13.80 -11.71
N THR A 81 -13.69 14.58 -12.63
CA THR A 81 -14.59 14.08 -13.68
C THR A 81 -14.03 14.27 -15.08
N GLY A 82 -12.98 15.09 -15.23
CA GLY A 82 -12.31 15.30 -16.50
C GLY A 82 -10.99 16.02 -16.34
N ILE A 83 -10.05 15.74 -17.24
CA ILE A 83 -8.78 16.46 -17.36
C ILE A 83 -8.57 16.77 -18.84
N LYS A 84 -8.38 18.06 -19.15
CA LYS A 84 -8.15 18.54 -20.51
C LYS A 84 -6.85 19.32 -20.57
N ARG A 85 -5.91 18.91 -21.44
CA ARG A 85 -4.72 19.69 -21.75
C ARG A 85 -5.10 20.90 -22.61
N ILE A 86 -4.52 22.05 -22.31
CA ILE A 86 -4.64 23.30 -23.06
C ILE A 86 -3.22 23.68 -23.50
N PRO A 87 -2.79 23.28 -24.73
CA PRO A 87 -1.46 23.62 -25.21
C PRO A 87 -1.27 25.14 -25.37
N LYS A 88 -0.07 25.64 -25.09
CA LYS A 88 0.26 27.06 -25.04
C LYS A 88 -0.07 27.84 -26.34
N ASP A 89 0.17 27.24 -27.49
CA ASP A 89 0.06 27.90 -28.80
C ASP A 89 -1.30 27.64 -29.47
N THR A 90 -2.38 27.55 -28.69
CA THR A 90 -3.71 27.23 -29.20
C THR A 90 -4.72 28.35 -29.03
N THR A 91 -5.79 28.29 -29.84
CA THR A 91 -6.95 29.16 -29.70
C THR A 91 -7.62 29.04 -28.31
N ASP A 92 -7.61 27.85 -27.73
CA ASP A 92 -8.15 27.61 -26.38
C ASP A 92 -7.32 28.35 -25.32
N MET A 93 -5.99 28.36 -25.44
CA MET A 93 -5.13 29.16 -24.56
C MET A 93 -5.40 30.67 -24.73
N ALA A 94 -5.51 31.14 -25.95
CA ALA A 94 -5.83 32.55 -26.20
C ALA A 94 -7.17 32.94 -25.59
N ARG A 95 -8.20 32.10 -25.69
CA ARG A 95 -9.49 32.29 -25.02
C ARG A 95 -9.41 32.29 -23.50
N LEU A 96 -8.57 31.38 -22.94
CA LEU A 96 -8.32 31.27 -21.51
C LEU A 96 -7.66 32.56 -20.97
N ILE A 97 -6.62 33.05 -21.62
CA ILE A 97 -5.92 34.31 -21.25
C ILE A 97 -6.91 35.50 -21.28
N LYS A 98 -7.78 35.57 -22.29
CA LYS A 98 -8.79 36.63 -22.37
C LYS A 98 -9.75 36.60 -21.20
N ARG A 99 -10.09 35.38 -20.68
CA ARG A 99 -11.04 35.22 -19.53
C ARG A 99 -10.31 35.39 -18.20
N ASN A 100 -9.03 34.97 -18.12
CA ASN A 100 -8.21 35.05 -16.93
C ASN A 100 -6.82 35.64 -17.27
N PRO A 101 -6.67 36.98 -17.20
CA PRO A 101 -5.41 37.66 -17.54
C PRO A 101 -4.21 37.31 -16.67
N SER A 102 -4.40 36.61 -15.56
CA SER A 102 -3.29 36.12 -14.73
C SER A 102 -2.59 34.89 -15.33
N VAL A 103 -3.18 34.26 -16.34
CA VAL A 103 -2.59 33.14 -17.07
C VAL A 103 -1.54 33.65 -18.02
N SER A 104 -0.29 33.20 -17.87
CA SER A 104 0.85 33.69 -18.68
C SER A 104 0.84 33.21 -20.13
N GLY A 105 0.23 32.05 -20.40
CA GLY A 105 0.22 31.40 -21.73
C GLY A 105 1.60 30.91 -22.23
N LYS A 106 2.64 30.94 -21.39
CA LYS A 106 4.02 30.56 -21.75
C LYS A 106 4.26 29.04 -21.76
N GLU A 107 3.39 28.29 -21.14
CA GLU A 107 3.46 26.83 -20.98
C GLU A 107 2.07 26.20 -21.14
N ASP A 108 2.03 24.91 -21.36
CA ASP A 108 0.78 24.17 -21.39
C ASP A 108 0.12 24.19 -20.01
N LEU A 109 -1.21 24.20 -20.01
CA LEU A 109 -1.98 24.08 -18.79
C LEU A 109 -2.93 22.88 -18.86
N TYR A 110 -3.39 22.45 -17.71
CA TYR A 110 -4.41 21.44 -17.56
C TYR A 110 -5.62 22.03 -16.87
N GLU A 111 -6.78 21.84 -17.48
CA GLU A 111 -8.08 22.11 -16.86
C GLU A 111 -8.53 20.81 -16.19
N VAL A 112 -8.54 20.81 -14.87
CA VAL A 112 -9.01 19.69 -14.04
C VAL A 112 -10.43 19.99 -13.57
N THR A 113 -11.39 19.29 -14.14
CA THR A 113 -12.81 19.43 -13.81
C THR A 113 -13.17 18.46 -12.68
N THR A 114 -13.84 18.97 -11.67
CA THR A 114 -14.38 18.19 -10.56
C THR A 114 -15.89 18.38 -10.45
N GLU A 115 -16.55 17.60 -9.58
CA GLU A 115 -17.97 17.76 -9.28
C GLU A 115 -18.32 19.14 -8.69
N ARG A 116 -17.35 19.92 -8.20
CA ARG A 116 -17.56 21.18 -7.48
C ARG A 116 -16.92 22.40 -8.12
N ALA A 117 -15.82 22.22 -8.82
CA ALA A 117 -15.01 23.32 -9.35
C ALA A 117 -14.16 22.87 -10.53
N ILE A 118 -13.61 23.86 -11.24
CA ILE A 118 -12.61 23.69 -12.29
C ILE A 118 -11.32 24.32 -11.79
N PHE A 119 -10.23 23.58 -11.89
CA PHE A 119 -8.89 24.03 -11.52
C PHE A 119 -8.01 24.14 -12.76
N LEU A 120 -7.16 25.16 -12.79
CA LEU A 120 -6.10 25.27 -13.78
C LEU A 120 -4.78 24.93 -13.11
N ALA A 121 -4.04 23.99 -13.69
CA ALA A 121 -2.79 23.50 -13.17
C ALA A 121 -1.71 23.47 -14.25
N ARG A 122 -0.45 23.72 -13.86
CA ARG A 122 0.73 23.53 -14.72
C ARG A 122 1.17 22.06 -14.73
N TRP A 123 1.04 21.40 -13.60
CA TRP A 123 1.37 19.99 -13.40
C TRP A 123 0.17 19.22 -12.90
N VAL A 124 0.04 17.97 -13.34
CA VAL A 124 -0.95 17.04 -12.81
C VAL A 124 -0.24 15.77 -12.37
N ILE A 125 -0.38 15.43 -11.10
CA ILE A 125 0.16 14.20 -10.52
C ILE A 125 -1.02 13.31 -10.13
N ASN A 126 -1.12 12.15 -10.77
CA ASN A 126 -2.13 11.15 -10.49
C ASN A 126 -1.65 10.19 -9.40
N SER A 127 -2.23 10.28 -8.22
CA SER A 127 -2.01 9.37 -7.08
C SER A 127 -3.34 8.74 -6.63
N ALA A 128 -4.22 8.41 -7.56
CA ALA A 128 -5.60 8.03 -7.28
C ALA A 128 -5.80 6.56 -6.83
N GLY A 129 -4.72 5.83 -6.53
CA GLY A 129 -4.77 4.46 -6.00
C GLY A 129 -5.51 3.51 -6.94
N ALA A 130 -6.58 2.86 -6.45
CA ALA A 130 -7.41 1.96 -7.26
C ALA A 130 -8.07 2.63 -8.48
N TYR A 131 -8.15 3.95 -8.50
CA TYR A 131 -8.71 4.73 -9.62
C TYR A 131 -7.63 5.36 -10.51
N ALA A 132 -6.35 5.00 -10.33
CA ALA A 132 -5.24 5.58 -11.08
C ALA A 132 -5.38 5.41 -12.60
N ASN A 133 -5.85 4.25 -13.07
CA ASN A 133 -6.15 4.05 -14.48
C ASN A 133 -7.17 5.04 -15.03
N LYS A 134 -8.29 5.22 -14.31
CA LYS A 134 -9.36 6.12 -14.74
C LYS A 134 -8.87 7.58 -14.86
N ILE A 135 -8.06 8.02 -13.92
CA ILE A 135 -7.46 9.37 -13.96
C ILE A 135 -6.37 9.44 -15.04
N GLY A 136 -5.54 8.39 -15.16
CA GLY A 136 -4.51 8.30 -16.21
C GLY A 136 -5.10 8.39 -17.61
N GLU A 137 -6.19 7.69 -17.89
CA GLU A 137 -6.90 7.74 -19.18
C GLU A 137 -7.43 9.14 -19.48
N MET A 138 -7.95 9.86 -18.47
CA MET A 138 -8.35 11.28 -18.62
C MET A 138 -7.17 12.19 -18.98
N MET A 139 -5.95 11.83 -18.54
CA MET A 139 -4.72 12.53 -18.86
C MET A 139 -4.15 12.15 -20.24
N GLY A 140 -4.61 11.04 -20.82
CA GLY A 140 -4.12 10.49 -22.09
C GLY A 140 -3.13 9.32 -21.94
N TYR A 141 -2.93 8.78 -20.75
CA TYR A 141 -2.12 7.57 -20.55
C TYR A 141 -2.88 6.32 -20.98
N PRO A 142 -2.17 5.29 -21.48
CA PRO A 142 -2.78 4.01 -21.79
C PRO A 142 -3.23 3.27 -20.52
N HIS A 143 -4.25 2.43 -20.67
CA HIS A 143 -4.70 1.54 -19.62
C HIS A 143 -3.61 0.57 -19.17
N VAL A 144 -3.39 0.45 -17.86
CA VAL A 144 -2.47 -0.52 -17.25
C VAL A 144 -3.28 -1.70 -16.73
N PRO A 145 -3.02 -2.94 -17.16
CA PRO A 145 -3.73 -4.11 -16.63
C PRO A 145 -3.52 -4.25 -15.12
N GLN A 146 -4.62 -4.27 -14.37
CA GLN A 146 -4.62 -4.41 -12.92
C GLN A 146 -5.70 -5.38 -12.45
N TYR A 147 -5.49 -6.00 -11.29
CA TYR A 147 -6.50 -6.74 -10.57
C TYR A 147 -6.52 -6.35 -9.09
N GLY A 148 -7.68 -6.52 -8.45
CA GLY A 148 -7.84 -6.31 -7.02
C GLY A 148 -7.46 -7.56 -6.23
N CYS A 149 -6.59 -7.39 -5.25
CA CYS A 149 -6.23 -8.42 -4.28
C CYS A 149 -6.74 -8.01 -2.90
N LYS A 150 -7.73 -8.72 -2.41
CA LYS A 150 -8.36 -8.52 -1.11
C LYS A 150 -7.56 -9.21 -0.01
N GLY A 151 -7.43 -8.56 1.14
CA GLY A 151 -6.87 -9.13 2.35
C GLY A 151 -7.73 -8.79 3.55
N GLU A 152 -8.15 -9.80 4.28
CA GLU A 152 -8.92 -9.65 5.50
C GLU A 152 -8.02 -9.68 6.73
N TYR A 153 -8.45 -8.98 7.79
CA TYR A 153 -7.74 -8.93 9.06
C TYR A 153 -8.71 -9.08 10.23
N TYR A 154 -8.26 -9.75 11.28
CA TYR A 154 -8.81 -9.61 12.61
C TYR A 154 -8.07 -8.56 13.41
N VAL A 155 -8.83 -7.80 14.20
CA VAL A 155 -8.33 -6.93 15.27
C VAL A 155 -8.59 -7.62 16.61
N LEU A 156 -7.54 -7.81 17.41
CA LEU A 156 -7.63 -8.34 18.76
C LEU A 156 -7.63 -7.20 19.76
N ASP A 157 -8.35 -7.41 20.85
CA ASP A 157 -8.43 -6.50 22.00
C ASP A 157 -7.03 -6.23 22.60
N LYS A 158 -6.85 -5.05 23.18
CA LYS A 158 -5.61 -4.63 23.88
C LYS A 158 -5.18 -5.61 24.98
N LYS A 159 -6.12 -6.38 25.54
CA LYS A 159 -5.79 -7.47 26.50
C LYS A 159 -4.89 -8.54 25.86
N ALA A 160 -4.98 -8.75 24.56
CA ALA A 160 -4.08 -9.62 23.83
C ALA A 160 -2.73 -8.97 23.55
N GLY A 161 -2.66 -7.64 23.48
CA GLY A 161 -1.46 -6.86 23.13
C GLY A 161 -0.27 -7.13 24.07
N GLN A 162 -0.52 -7.47 25.34
CA GLN A 162 0.53 -7.85 26.27
C GLN A 162 1.30 -9.13 25.86
N PHE A 163 0.74 -9.94 24.98
CA PHE A 163 1.32 -11.22 24.56
C PHE A 163 2.15 -11.14 23.28
N LEU A 164 2.18 -10.01 22.58
CA LEU A 164 2.96 -9.84 21.36
C LEU A 164 3.63 -8.46 21.35
N LYS A 165 4.97 -8.44 21.29
CA LYS A 165 5.79 -7.23 21.34
C LYS A 165 6.33 -6.83 19.97
N THR A 166 6.53 -7.80 19.10
CA THR A 166 7.12 -7.61 17.77
C THR A 166 6.23 -8.24 16.69
N PRO A 167 6.24 -7.74 15.44
CA PRO A 167 5.60 -8.43 14.34
C PRO A 167 6.18 -9.84 14.14
N VAL A 168 5.33 -10.84 13.99
CA VAL A 168 5.70 -12.23 13.72
C VAL A 168 5.10 -12.67 12.39
N TYR A 169 5.98 -12.96 11.43
CA TYR A 169 5.63 -13.40 10.09
C TYR A 169 5.95 -14.87 9.89
N PRO A 170 5.18 -15.62 9.11
CA PRO A 170 5.60 -16.94 8.63
C PRO A 170 6.80 -16.81 7.71
N ALA A 171 7.47 -17.92 7.44
CA ALA A 171 8.45 -17.97 6.37
C ALA A 171 7.79 -17.54 5.04
N PRO A 172 8.51 -16.80 4.17
CA PRO A 172 7.98 -16.46 2.86
C PRO A 172 7.74 -17.74 2.05
N ASN A 173 6.73 -17.72 1.18
CA ASN A 173 6.48 -18.80 0.24
C ASN A 173 7.56 -18.83 -0.88
N ASP A 174 7.47 -19.77 -1.81
CA ASP A 174 8.46 -19.94 -2.88
C ASP A 174 8.56 -18.73 -3.83
N GLN A 175 7.50 -17.93 -3.93
CA GLN A 175 7.45 -16.69 -4.68
C GLN A 175 7.87 -15.46 -3.85
N GLY A 176 8.31 -15.63 -2.60
CA GLY A 176 8.71 -14.55 -1.70
C GLY A 176 7.55 -13.82 -1.02
N GLY A 177 6.31 -14.26 -1.22
CA GLY A 177 5.13 -13.67 -0.60
C GLY A 177 4.95 -14.09 0.86
N PHE A 178 4.39 -13.19 1.67
CA PHE A 178 3.98 -13.47 3.03
C PHE A 178 2.46 -13.66 3.11
N VAL A 179 2.06 -14.60 3.93
CA VAL A 179 0.65 -14.87 4.25
C VAL A 179 0.31 -14.37 5.66
N THR A 180 -0.73 -14.87 6.27
CA THR A 180 -1.21 -14.47 7.60
C THR A 180 -0.10 -14.34 8.63
N HIS A 181 0.04 -13.17 9.21
CA HIS A 181 1.00 -12.82 10.24
C HIS A 181 0.30 -12.15 11.43
N ALA A 182 0.99 -11.97 12.54
CA ALA A 182 0.53 -11.24 13.69
C ALA A 182 1.38 -9.99 13.91
N THR A 183 0.73 -8.82 14.01
CA THR A 183 1.43 -7.52 14.14
C THR A 183 0.81 -6.72 15.28
N PRO A 184 1.59 -6.30 16.29
CA PRO A 184 1.12 -5.35 17.28
C PRO A 184 0.87 -3.99 16.63
N THR A 185 -0.07 -3.23 17.15
CA THR A 185 -0.32 -1.84 16.75
C THR A 185 0.24 -0.87 17.78
N VAL A 186 0.43 0.37 17.38
CA VAL A 186 0.89 1.44 18.28
C VAL A 186 -0.11 1.70 19.45
N ASP A 187 -1.38 1.35 19.23
CA ASP A 187 -2.45 1.48 20.24
C ASP A 187 -2.54 0.29 21.20
N GLY A 188 -1.74 -0.76 20.98
CA GLY A 188 -1.71 -1.95 21.82
C GLY A 188 -2.71 -3.05 21.42
N ASN A 189 -3.34 -2.95 20.27
CA ASN A 189 -4.08 -4.05 19.66
C ASN A 189 -3.14 -5.00 18.90
N ILE A 190 -3.63 -6.14 18.46
CA ILE A 190 -2.92 -7.03 17.53
C ILE A 190 -3.76 -7.18 16.27
N LEU A 191 -3.14 -7.05 15.11
CA LEU A 191 -3.71 -7.40 13.82
C LEU A 191 -3.26 -8.79 13.42
N VAL A 192 -4.19 -9.63 12.95
CA VAL A 192 -3.91 -10.95 12.41
C VAL A 192 -4.48 -11.04 11.00
N GLY A 193 -3.63 -11.23 10.04
CA GLY A 193 -3.91 -11.19 8.59
C GLY A 193 -2.66 -10.88 7.80
N PRO A 194 -2.80 -10.62 6.50
CA PRO A 194 -4.02 -10.85 5.73
C PRO A 194 -4.17 -12.33 5.33
N ASP A 195 -5.33 -12.66 4.81
CA ASP A 195 -5.47 -13.70 3.82
C ASP A 195 -5.34 -13.10 2.40
N TRP A 196 -5.66 -13.88 1.39
CA TRP A 196 -5.58 -13.43 0.00
C TRP A 196 -6.66 -14.08 -0.85
N TYR A 197 -7.42 -13.23 -1.56
CA TYR A 197 -8.28 -13.64 -2.66
C TYR A 197 -8.57 -12.46 -3.61
N ASP A 198 -8.92 -12.77 -4.84
CA ASP A 198 -9.16 -11.76 -5.86
C ASP A 198 -10.52 -11.08 -5.67
N THR A 199 -10.63 -9.84 -6.10
CA THR A 199 -11.88 -9.08 -6.15
C THR A 199 -12.01 -8.34 -7.47
N GLU A 200 -13.25 -8.24 -7.95
CA GLU A 200 -13.56 -7.56 -9.21
C GLU A 200 -13.73 -6.04 -9.05
N GLY A 201 -13.91 -5.55 -7.83
CA GLY A 201 -14.23 -4.15 -7.59
C GLY A 201 -13.38 -3.46 -6.53
N PRO A 202 -13.12 -2.14 -6.71
CA PRO A 202 -12.30 -1.36 -5.79
C PRO A 202 -12.98 -1.07 -4.45
N GLU A 203 -14.27 -1.38 -4.31
CA GLU A 203 -15.08 -1.05 -3.14
C GLU A 203 -15.74 -2.28 -2.50
N ASP A 204 -15.30 -3.51 -2.86
CA ASP A 204 -15.79 -4.73 -2.24
C ASP A 204 -15.09 -5.01 -0.91
N TYR A 205 -15.55 -4.35 0.15
CA TYR A 205 -15.06 -4.51 1.52
C TYR A 205 -15.83 -5.57 2.33
N ALA A 206 -16.60 -6.44 1.68
CA ALA A 206 -17.31 -7.52 2.38
C ALA A 206 -16.33 -8.59 2.89
N ASN A 207 -16.47 -9.00 4.15
CA ASN A 207 -15.73 -10.12 4.73
C ASN A 207 -16.34 -11.46 4.32
N GLN A 208 -15.50 -12.48 4.21
CA GLN A 208 -15.90 -13.86 3.95
C GLN A 208 -15.68 -14.73 5.18
N LYS A 209 -16.72 -15.46 5.61
CA LYS A 209 -16.62 -16.33 6.79
C LYS A 209 -15.49 -17.35 6.68
N GLN A 210 -15.33 -17.97 5.51
CA GLN A 210 -14.28 -18.97 5.27
C GLN A 210 -12.88 -18.39 5.44
N SER A 211 -12.65 -17.18 4.96
CA SER A 211 -11.41 -16.40 5.15
C SER A 211 -11.11 -16.19 6.63
N LEU A 212 -12.10 -15.72 7.37
CA LEU A 212 -11.95 -15.44 8.80
C LEU A 212 -11.62 -16.69 9.61
N ASP A 213 -12.19 -17.85 9.28
CA ASP A 213 -11.86 -19.12 9.93
C ASP A 213 -10.42 -19.59 9.59
N LYS A 214 -9.98 -19.36 8.35
CA LYS A 214 -8.60 -19.61 7.92
C LYS A 214 -7.61 -18.72 8.65
N LEU A 215 -7.87 -17.42 8.76
CA LEU A 215 -7.04 -16.47 9.50
C LEU A 215 -6.84 -16.87 10.97
N PHE A 216 -7.90 -17.39 11.61
CA PHE A 216 -7.78 -17.89 12.96
C PHE A 216 -6.81 -19.08 13.04
N THR A 217 -6.96 -20.04 12.14
CA THR A 217 -6.13 -21.25 12.11
C THR A 217 -4.65 -20.93 11.82
N ASP A 218 -4.40 -20.11 10.82
CA ASP A 218 -3.04 -19.76 10.40
C ASP A 218 -2.37 -18.80 11.39
N GLY A 219 -3.10 -17.79 11.87
CA GLY A 219 -2.60 -16.85 12.85
C GLY A 219 -2.20 -17.52 14.17
N LYS A 220 -2.93 -18.57 14.59
CA LYS A 220 -2.60 -19.33 15.79
C LYS A 220 -1.28 -20.10 15.70
N LYS A 221 -0.81 -20.43 14.50
CA LYS A 221 0.53 -21.02 14.31
C LYS A 221 1.64 -20.02 14.63
N MET A 222 1.46 -18.75 14.23
CA MET A 222 2.43 -17.68 14.46
C MET A 222 2.32 -17.08 15.86
N PHE A 223 1.11 -17.06 16.39
CA PHE A 223 0.77 -16.50 17.70
C PHE A 223 -0.11 -17.48 18.49
N PRO A 224 0.49 -18.49 19.17
CA PRO A 224 -0.26 -19.54 19.90
C PRO A 224 -1.18 -19.05 21.02
N LYS A 225 -0.91 -17.86 21.58
CA LYS A 225 -1.78 -17.22 22.60
C LYS A 225 -3.05 -16.63 22.02
N MET A 226 -3.20 -16.56 20.71
CA MET A 226 -4.41 -16.08 20.06
C MET A 226 -5.62 -16.93 20.48
N ALA A 227 -6.68 -16.24 20.89
CA ALA A 227 -7.92 -16.89 21.34
C ALA A 227 -9.14 -16.07 20.92
N ARG A 228 -10.24 -16.75 20.60
CA ARG A 228 -11.46 -16.08 20.12
C ARG A 228 -12.03 -15.00 21.05
N PRO A 229 -11.95 -15.09 22.39
CA PRO A 229 -12.42 -14.01 23.26
C PRO A 229 -11.71 -12.66 23.08
N TYR A 230 -10.56 -12.63 22.42
CA TYR A 230 -9.84 -11.39 22.12
C TYR A 230 -10.29 -10.73 20.82
N PHE A 231 -11.07 -11.40 19.96
CA PHE A 231 -11.52 -10.80 18.71
C PHE A 231 -12.58 -9.74 18.95
N ILE A 232 -12.31 -8.51 18.50
CA ILE A 232 -13.22 -7.37 18.66
C ILE A 232 -13.74 -6.84 17.34
N ARG A 233 -13.00 -7.04 16.25
CA ARG A 233 -13.38 -6.55 14.92
C ARG A 233 -12.63 -7.31 13.82
N ASN A 234 -13.14 -7.17 12.59
CA ASN A 234 -12.45 -7.50 11.35
C ASN A 234 -12.57 -6.33 10.36
N PHE A 235 -11.69 -6.28 9.37
CA PHE A 235 -11.73 -5.34 8.27
C PHE A 235 -11.07 -5.93 7.02
N VAL A 236 -11.29 -5.26 5.89
CA VAL A 236 -10.75 -5.65 4.59
C VAL A 236 -9.92 -4.51 4.02
N GLY A 237 -8.78 -4.84 3.44
CA GLY A 237 -8.02 -3.96 2.56
C GLY A 237 -8.00 -4.52 1.14
N ILE A 238 -7.97 -3.64 0.14
CA ILE A 238 -7.86 -4.04 -1.27
C ILE A 238 -6.60 -3.43 -1.85
N ARG A 239 -5.74 -4.29 -2.42
CA ARG A 239 -4.53 -3.88 -3.14
C ARG A 239 -4.79 -4.01 -4.63
N TRP A 240 -4.60 -2.93 -5.38
CA TRP A 240 -4.64 -2.92 -6.82
C TRP A 240 -3.24 -3.15 -7.38
N ARG A 241 -3.06 -4.31 -8.01
CA ARG A 241 -1.78 -4.80 -8.49
C ARG A 241 -1.70 -4.72 -10.00
N ASN A 242 -0.58 -4.22 -10.50
CA ASN A 242 -0.24 -4.33 -11.90
C ASN A 242 0.08 -5.79 -12.24
N TYR A 243 -0.30 -6.25 -13.43
CA TYR A 243 0.05 -7.59 -13.89
C TYR A 243 0.29 -7.65 -15.40
N ASN A 244 1.06 -8.63 -15.81
CA ASN A 244 1.21 -8.96 -17.22
C ASN A 244 -0.02 -9.77 -17.70
N PRO A 245 -0.81 -9.28 -18.65
CA PRO A 245 -2.03 -9.96 -19.10
C PRO A 245 -1.79 -11.31 -19.80
N ILE A 246 -0.55 -11.56 -20.28
CA ILE A 246 -0.15 -12.79 -20.95
C ILE A 246 0.35 -13.82 -19.93
N THR A 247 1.38 -13.46 -19.14
CA THR A 247 2.02 -14.38 -18.18
C THR A 247 1.27 -14.50 -16.85
N LYS A 248 0.35 -13.56 -16.58
CA LYS A 248 -0.38 -13.42 -15.31
C LYS A 248 0.50 -13.10 -14.07
N GLU A 249 1.76 -12.80 -14.31
CA GLU A 249 2.69 -12.41 -13.25
C GLU A 249 2.39 -11.01 -12.73
N ALA A 250 2.53 -10.83 -11.42
CA ALA A 250 2.45 -9.50 -10.81
C ALA A 250 3.64 -8.64 -11.27
N LEU A 251 3.36 -7.38 -11.56
CA LEU A 251 4.35 -6.38 -11.93
C LEU A 251 4.55 -5.38 -10.80
N ASP A 252 5.69 -4.70 -10.81
CA ASP A 252 6.03 -3.67 -9.84
C ASP A 252 5.23 -2.38 -10.04
N PHE A 253 5.40 -1.42 -9.14
CA PHE A 253 4.87 -0.06 -9.22
C PHE A 253 5.30 0.61 -10.52
N ARG A 254 4.44 1.47 -11.04
CA ARG A 254 4.76 2.29 -12.20
C ARG A 254 4.70 3.76 -11.81
N ILE A 255 5.74 4.48 -12.23
CA ILE A 255 5.81 5.94 -12.21
C ILE A 255 5.91 6.36 -13.67
N ASP A 256 4.76 6.63 -14.28
CA ASP A 256 4.69 6.93 -15.70
C ASP A 256 4.82 8.44 -15.94
N THR A 257 5.74 8.79 -16.83
CA THR A 257 5.86 10.12 -17.45
C THR A 257 5.79 9.95 -18.96
N ASN A 258 5.34 10.98 -19.68
CA ASN A 258 5.24 10.92 -21.13
C ASN A 258 5.56 12.30 -21.75
N GLU A 259 6.49 12.35 -22.67
CA GLU A 259 6.88 13.61 -23.36
C GLU A 259 5.75 14.18 -24.21
N GLU A 260 4.86 13.32 -24.73
CA GLU A 260 3.66 13.76 -25.48
C GLU A 260 2.59 14.37 -24.58
N ILE A 261 2.65 14.08 -23.25
CA ILE A 261 1.76 14.62 -22.22
C ILE A 261 2.63 15.31 -21.16
N PRO A 262 3.31 16.41 -21.52
CA PRO A 262 4.29 17.05 -20.65
C PRO A 262 3.66 17.53 -19.34
N HIS A 263 4.47 17.62 -18.28
CA HIS A 263 4.06 18.09 -16.96
C HIS A 263 2.99 17.20 -16.30
N THR A 264 3.04 15.89 -16.59
CA THR A 264 2.20 14.91 -15.91
C THR A 264 3.02 13.76 -15.34
N ILE A 265 2.54 13.22 -14.22
CA ILE A 265 3.08 12.00 -13.60
C ILE A 265 1.89 11.13 -13.21
N SER A 266 1.95 9.84 -13.53
CA SER A 266 0.91 8.89 -13.11
C SER A 266 1.52 7.76 -12.28
N LEU A 267 1.09 7.65 -11.02
CA LEU A 267 1.49 6.59 -10.10
C LEU A 267 0.46 5.46 -10.16
N VAL A 268 0.85 4.30 -10.66
CA VAL A 268 -0.07 3.19 -10.94
C VAL A 268 0.38 1.92 -10.23
N GLY A 269 -0.55 1.29 -9.51
CA GLY A 269 -0.29 0.03 -8.82
C GLY A 269 0.58 0.17 -7.57
N ILE A 270 0.56 1.32 -6.92
CA ILE A 270 1.24 1.53 -5.64
C ILE A 270 0.49 0.74 -4.56
N GLU A 271 0.96 -0.46 -4.28
CA GLU A 271 0.44 -1.36 -3.25
C GLU A 271 1.42 -1.49 -2.08
N SER A 272 1.44 -2.60 -1.36
CA SER A 272 2.46 -2.89 -0.35
C SER A 272 3.82 -3.18 -1.03
N PRO A 273 4.93 -2.54 -0.61
CA PRO A 273 5.13 -1.70 0.59
C PRO A 273 5.03 -0.18 0.33
N GLY A 274 4.05 0.30 -0.41
CA GLY A 274 3.90 1.70 -0.83
C GLY A 274 3.92 2.71 0.32
N VAL A 275 3.38 2.37 1.50
CA VAL A 275 3.44 3.26 2.67
C VAL A 275 4.89 3.50 3.10
N THR A 276 5.71 2.45 3.12
CA THR A 276 7.14 2.56 3.46
C THR A 276 7.91 3.35 2.40
N ALA A 277 7.51 3.21 1.14
CA ALA A 277 8.13 3.88 -0.01
C ALA A 277 7.57 5.30 -0.27
N ALA A 278 6.55 5.75 0.45
CA ALA A 278 5.86 7.01 0.15
C ALA A 278 6.73 8.27 0.29
N THR A 279 7.70 8.26 1.20
CA THR A 279 8.59 9.43 1.41
C THR A 279 9.64 9.59 0.30
N PRO A 280 10.28 8.51 -0.21
CA PRO A 280 11.22 8.63 -1.33
C PRO A 280 10.56 8.72 -2.71
N LEU A 281 9.27 8.39 -2.86
CA LEU A 281 8.50 8.56 -4.09
C LEU A 281 8.12 10.02 -4.29
#